data_ea323f82e9a1f4cbceb405b2403630ed
#
_entry.id   ea323f82e9a1f4cbceb405b2403630ed
#
_cell.length_a   1.000
_cell.length_b   1.000
_cell.length_c   1.000
_cell.angle_alpha   90.00
_cell.angle_beta   90.00
_cell.angle_gamma   90.00
#
_symmetry.space_group_name_H-M   'P 1'
#
loop_
_entity.id
_entity.type
_entity.pdbx_description
1 polymer ?
#
loop_
_entity_poly.entity_id
_entity_poly.type
_entity_poly.pdbx_seq_one_letter_code
_entity_poly.pdbx_strand_id
1 'polypeptide(L)'
;LSMLVGLLFCVFVLYRRPRTYRQDAQQGLQAPELAADTRMTMKHCSTLLAIVLAVVVQITLESLPLAALMGLAVMIAGRAFKFSELDAHVTGGISMMGFIAFVMLIAGGYAAILKETGAVNELIESVVPYIGASKVMAATIITAIGLLVTMGIGTSFGTVPILAVIYAPLCAAVGFSVPATILLITAAGALGDAGSPASDSTLGPTSGLNADGQHNHIWDTCVPTFIAYNIPLM
;
A
#
# COMPACT_ATOMS: atom_id res chain seq x y z
N LEU A 1 -8.45 -8.45 -10.59
CA LEU A 1 -9.78 -9.03 -10.47
C LEU A 1 -10.17 -9.23 -8.98
N SER A 2 -9.30 -9.86 -8.17
CA SER A 2 -9.52 -10.11 -6.75
C SER A 2 -9.82 -8.86 -5.94
N MET A 3 -9.09 -7.76 -6.16
CA MET A 3 -9.34 -6.47 -5.51
C MET A 3 -10.70 -5.87 -5.86
N LEU A 4 -11.18 -6.04 -7.09
CA LEU A 4 -12.53 -5.62 -7.48
C LEU A 4 -13.61 -6.45 -6.77
N VAL A 5 -13.40 -7.76 -6.64
CA VAL A 5 -14.29 -8.64 -5.87
C VAL A 5 -14.33 -8.19 -4.41
N GLY A 6 -13.18 -7.91 -3.80
CA GLY A 6 -13.07 -7.38 -2.44
C GLY A 6 -13.81 -6.05 -2.27
N LEU A 7 -13.63 -5.11 -3.21
CA LEU A 7 -14.34 -3.82 -3.19
C LEU A 7 -15.86 -4.00 -3.26
N LEU A 8 -16.34 -4.81 -4.20
CA LEU A 8 -17.77 -5.09 -4.34
C LEU A 8 -18.33 -5.76 -3.08
N PHE A 9 -17.59 -6.70 -2.50
CA PHE A 9 -17.99 -7.34 -1.25
C PHE A 9 -18.05 -6.33 -0.09
N CYS A 10 -17.06 -5.45 0.06
CA CYS A 10 -17.11 -4.36 1.03
C CYS A 10 -18.35 -3.50 0.86
N VAL A 11 -18.59 -2.98 -0.34
CA VAL A 11 -19.67 -2.02 -0.61
C VAL A 11 -21.04 -2.67 -0.46
N PHE A 12 -21.24 -3.86 -1.01
CA PHE A 12 -22.57 -4.46 -1.09
C PHE A 12 -22.93 -5.38 0.08
N VAL A 13 -21.94 -5.90 0.80
CA VAL A 13 -22.17 -6.85 1.90
C VAL A 13 -21.83 -6.26 3.25
N LEU A 14 -20.59 -5.78 3.44
CA LEU A 14 -20.11 -5.34 4.75
C LEU A 14 -20.68 -3.99 5.18
N TYR A 15 -20.71 -3.01 4.26
CA TYR A 15 -21.17 -1.65 4.56
C TYR A 15 -22.61 -1.35 4.16
N ARG A 16 -23.36 -2.35 3.70
CA ARG A 16 -24.78 -2.18 3.34
C ARG A 16 -25.68 -1.93 4.53
N ARG A 17 -25.31 -2.35 5.73
CA ARG A 17 -26.12 -2.13 6.94
C ARG A 17 -25.79 -0.77 7.51
N PRO A 18 -26.75 0.19 7.51
CA PRO A 18 -26.54 1.46 8.21
C PRO A 18 -26.34 1.15 9.71
N ARG A 19 -25.19 1.53 10.26
CA ARG A 19 -25.03 1.55 11.69
C ARG A 19 -25.84 2.70 12.25
N THR A 20 -26.64 2.41 13.25
CA THR A 20 -27.32 3.46 14.04
C THR A 20 -26.26 4.12 14.91
N TYR A 21 -25.68 5.20 14.41
CA TYR A 21 -24.83 6.06 15.24
C TYR A 21 -25.69 6.70 16.32
N ARG A 22 -25.23 6.71 17.58
CA ARG A 22 -25.89 7.43 18.64
C ARG A 22 -25.84 8.93 18.34
N GLN A 23 -26.97 9.55 18.20
CA GLN A 23 -27.10 10.99 17.96
C GLN A 23 -26.60 11.85 19.13
N ASP A 24 -26.36 11.25 20.29
CA ASP A 24 -25.94 11.95 21.52
C ASP A 24 -24.51 12.52 21.45
N ALA A 25 -23.68 12.05 20.50
CA ALA A 25 -22.31 12.54 20.32
C ALA A 25 -22.20 13.88 19.54
N GLN A 26 -23.29 14.34 18.93
CA GLN A 26 -23.29 15.56 18.11
C GLN A 26 -23.14 16.87 18.92
N GLN A 27 -23.18 16.84 20.25
CA GLN A 27 -23.11 18.07 21.06
C GLN A 27 -21.68 18.53 21.43
N GLY A 28 -20.64 17.79 21.05
CA GLY A 28 -19.27 18.10 21.47
C GLY A 28 -18.27 18.42 20.35
N LEU A 29 -18.55 18.02 19.12
CA LEU A 29 -17.65 18.23 17.98
C LEU A 29 -18.29 19.26 17.04
N GLN A 30 -17.95 20.52 17.22
CA GLN A 30 -17.92 21.43 16.08
C GLN A 30 -16.93 20.79 15.10
N ALA A 31 -17.45 20.03 14.13
CA ALA A 31 -16.71 19.71 12.93
C ALA A 31 -16.09 21.04 12.48
N PRO A 32 -14.77 21.14 12.25
CA PRO A 32 -14.25 22.33 11.62
C PRO A 32 -15.15 22.52 10.42
N GLU A 33 -15.87 23.67 10.38
CA GLU A 33 -16.57 24.07 9.17
C GLU A 33 -15.53 24.01 8.07
N LEU A 34 -15.44 22.87 7.42
CA LEU A 34 -14.98 22.81 6.06
C LEU A 34 -15.95 23.73 5.35
N ALA A 35 -15.59 25.01 5.31
CA ALA A 35 -16.18 25.96 4.41
C ALA A 35 -15.98 25.34 3.04
N ALA A 36 -16.91 24.49 2.66
CA ALA A 36 -16.99 23.87 1.36
C ALA A 36 -17.34 25.01 0.40
N ASP A 37 -16.36 25.85 0.12
CA ASP A 37 -16.37 26.63 -1.10
C ASP A 37 -16.13 25.59 -2.22
N THR A 38 -17.23 24.93 -2.60
CA THR A 38 -17.32 23.89 -3.62
C THR A 38 -17.08 24.46 -5.02
N ARG A 39 -16.67 25.72 -5.13
CA ARG A 39 -16.32 26.35 -6.40
C ARG A 39 -14.96 25.84 -6.85
N MET A 40 -14.96 25.14 -7.98
CA MET A 40 -13.73 24.76 -8.67
C MET A 40 -12.91 26.02 -8.96
N THR A 41 -11.86 26.21 -8.19
CA THR A 41 -10.91 27.31 -8.36
C THR A 41 -9.88 26.91 -9.43
N MET A 42 -9.26 27.91 -10.09
CA MET A 42 -8.15 27.67 -11.05
C MET A 42 -7.03 26.79 -10.45
N LYS A 43 -6.82 26.88 -9.13
CA LYS A 43 -5.88 26.02 -8.42
C LYS A 43 -6.25 24.53 -8.48
N HIS A 44 -7.53 24.20 -8.29
CA HIS A 44 -8.02 22.82 -8.39
C HIS A 44 -7.89 22.28 -9.83
N CYS A 45 -8.19 23.12 -10.84
CA CYS A 45 -8.01 22.75 -12.25
C CYS A 45 -6.54 22.50 -12.58
N SER A 46 -5.62 23.34 -12.10
CA SER A 46 -4.19 23.15 -12.34
C SER A 46 -3.64 21.90 -11.66
N THR A 47 -4.12 21.57 -10.46
CA THR A 47 -3.73 20.33 -9.75
C THR A 47 -4.23 19.09 -10.49
N LEU A 48 -5.50 19.09 -10.94
CA LEU A 48 -6.02 18.00 -11.76
C LEU A 48 -5.28 17.82 -13.07
N LEU A 49 -4.97 18.93 -13.76
CA LEU A 49 -4.18 18.91 -14.99
C LEU A 49 -2.77 18.36 -14.74
N ALA A 50 -2.14 18.74 -13.64
CA ALA A 50 -0.83 18.24 -13.25
C ALA A 50 -0.83 16.73 -13.02
N ILE A 51 -1.85 16.19 -12.35
CA ILE A 51 -2.02 14.75 -12.13
C ILE A 51 -2.19 14.03 -13.47
N VAL A 52 -3.09 14.51 -14.33
CA VAL A 52 -3.34 13.91 -15.65
C VAL A 52 -2.06 13.91 -16.49
N LEU A 53 -1.35 15.05 -16.53
CA LEU A 53 -0.11 15.16 -17.28
C LEU A 53 0.98 14.23 -16.73
N ALA A 54 1.13 14.13 -15.41
CA ALA A 54 2.08 13.22 -14.79
C ALA A 54 1.78 11.75 -15.18
N VAL A 55 0.51 11.36 -15.17
CA VAL A 55 0.11 10.00 -15.58
C VAL A 55 0.41 9.77 -17.07
N VAL A 56 0.11 10.74 -17.94
CA VAL A 56 0.40 10.63 -19.38
C VAL A 56 1.90 10.52 -19.63
N VAL A 57 2.71 11.36 -18.99
CA VAL A 57 4.19 11.32 -19.10
C VAL A 57 4.72 9.99 -18.61
N GLN A 58 4.19 9.46 -17.47
CA GLN A 58 4.58 8.16 -16.94
C GLN A 58 4.28 7.02 -17.93
N ILE A 59 3.11 7.03 -18.57
CA ILE A 59 2.72 5.99 -19.52
C ILE A 59 3.53 6.08 -20.83
N THR A 60 3.82 7.31 -21.29
CA THR A 60 4.48 7.51 -22.60
C THR A 60 5.99 7.43 -22.55
N LEU A 61 6.60 7.91 -21.46
CA LEU A 61 8.06 8.01 -21.32
C LEU A 61 8.63 7.04 -20.28
N GLU A 62 7.77 6.29 -19.58
CA GLU A 62 8.15 5.30 -18.55
C GLU A 62 9.12 5.86 -17.49
N SER A 63 9.01 7.17 -17.19
CA SER A 63 9.91 7.89 -16.30
C SER A 63 9.16 8.59 -15.17
N LEU A 64 9.14 7.98 -13.98
CA LEU A 64 8.56 8.58 -12.77
C LEU A 64 9.18 9.93 -12.39
N PRO A 65 10.51 10.11 -12.42
CA PRO A 65 11.10 11.42 -12.10
C PRO A 65 10.66 12.51 -13.05
N LEU A 66 10.60 12.22 -14.35
CA LEU A 66 10.16 13.20 -15.35
C LEU A 66 8.68 13.52 -15.20
N ALA A 67 7.84 12.52 -14.96
CA ALA A 67 6.42 12.69 -14.67
C ALA A 67 6.18 13.59 -13.45
N ALA A 68 6.92 13.38 -12.37
CA ALA A 68 6.85 14.19 -11.16
C ALA A 68 7.28 15.65 -11.41
N LEU A 69 8.39 15.87 -12.12
CA LEU A 69 8.88 17.21 -12.47
C LEU A 69 7.89 17.95 -13.35
N MET A 70 7.31 17.30 -14.35
CA MET A 70 6.31 17.90 -15.24
C MET A 70 5.03 18.26 -14.48
N GLY A 71 4.55 17.36 -13.60
CA GLY A 71 3.40 17.64 -12.73
C GLY A 71 3.66 18.84 -11.82
N LEU A 72 4.83 18.88 -11.17
CA LEU A 72 5.25 19.99 -10.33
C LEU A 72 5.33 21.32 -11.10
N ALA A 73 5.90 21.31 -12.31
CA ALA A 73 5.99 22.50 -13.16
C ALA A 73 4.60 23.06 -13.49
N VAL A 74 3.62 22.20 -13.80
CA VAL A 74 2.24 22.61 -14.07
C VAL A 74 1.58 23.18 -12.82
N MET A 75 1.80 22.62 -11.65
CA MET A 75 1.27 23.13 -10.39
C MET A 75 1.82 24.51 -10.05
N ILE A 76 3.12 24.75 -10.29
CA ILE A 76 3.77 26.05 -10.10
C ILE A 76 3.22 27.05 -11.10
N ALA A 77 3.15 26.70 -12.39
CA ALA A 77 2.63 27.58 -13.45
C ALA A 77 1.16 27.93 -13.23
N GLY A 78 0.35 26.98 -12.76
CA GLY A 78 -1.05 27.16 -12.41
C GLY A 78 -1.29 27.83 -11.05
N ARG A 79 -0.22 28.24 -10.36
CA ARG A 79 -0.28 28.89 -9.04
C ARG A 79 -1.10 28.09 -8.00
N ALA A 80 -1.02 26.75 -8.07
CA ALA A 80 -1.66 25.88 -7.10
C ALA A 80 -1.12 26.16 -5.68
N PHE A 81 0.19 26.43 -5.58
CA PHE A 81 0.86 26.91 -4.38
C PHE A 81 1.88 28.03 -4.73
N LYS A 82 2.36 28.73 -3.73
CA LYS A 82 3.37 29.78 -3.93
C LYS A 82 4.75 29.16 -4.06
N PHE A 83 5.60 29.75 -4.89
CA PHE A 83 6.98 29.29 -5.06
C PHE A 83 7.76 29.26 -3.73
N SER A 84 7.44 30.20 -2.81
CA SER A 84 8.02 30.22 -1.46
C SER A 84 7.61 29.03 -0.58
N GLU A 85 6.58 28.28 -0.93
CA GLU A 85 6.09 27.11 -0.19
C GLU A 85 6.70 25.81 -0.75
N LEU A 86 7.44 25.91 -1.90
CA LEU A 86 8.02 24.76 -2.59
C LEU A 86 8.98 23.98 -1.70
N ASP A 87 9.84 24.66 -0.96
CA ASP A 87 10.81 24.05 -0.06
C ASP A 87 10.12 23.22 1.04
N ALA A 88 9.05 23.74 1.62
CA ALA A 88 8.27 23.03 2.64
C ALA A 88 7.59 21.77 2.06
N HIS A 89 7.06 21.85 0.82
CA HIS A 89 6.44 20.70 0.16
C HIS A 89 7.47 19.63 -0.22
N VAL A 90 8.63 20.05 -0.74
CA VAL A 90 9.73 19.13 -1.08
C VAL A 90 10.29 18.47 0.19
N THR A 91 10.53 19.24 1.24
CA THR A 91 11.00 18.72 2.52
C THR A 91 9.98 17.75 3.14
N GLY A 92 8.69 18.07 3.05
CA GLY A 92 7.61 17.17 3.48
C GLY A 92 7.62 15.85 2.68
N GLY A 93 7.76 15.94 1.36
CA GLY A 93 7.86 14.74 0.50
C GLY A 93 9.10 13.89 0.81
N ILE A 94 10.26 14.52 0.99
CA ILE A 94 11.49 13.83 1.39
C ILE A 94 11.33 13.15 2.77
N SER A 95 10.70 13.83 3.73
CA SER A 95 10.45 13.26 5.05
C SER A 95 9.55 12.02 4.98
N MET A 96 8.52 12.04 4.14
CA MET A 96 7.65 10.87 3.93
C MET A 96 8.36 9.71 3.23
N MET A 97 9.19 10.00 2.21
CA MET A 97 9.91 8.99 1.43
C MET A 97 11.20 8.52 2.07
N GLY A 98 11.79 9.31 2.96
CA GLY A 98 13.09 9.02 3.56
C GLY A 98 13.11 7.70 4.33
N PHE A 99 12.06 7.40 5.06
CA PHE A 99 11.93 6.13 5.77
C PHE A 99 11.88 4.95 4.79
N ILE A 100 11.10 5.06 3.72
CA ILE A 100 10.98 4.01 2.70
C ILE A 100 12.33 3.79 1.99
N ALA A 101 13.01 4.86 1.60
CA ALA A 101 14.33 4.79 0.99
C ALA A 101 15.35 4.12 1.91
N PHE A 102 15.33 4.43 3.20
CA PHE A 102 16.18 3.81 4.20
C PHE A 102 15.89 2.32 4.35
N VAL A 103 14.62 1.92 4.43
CA VAL A 103 14.22 0.50 4.48
C VAL A 103 14.70 -0.26 3.25
N MET A 104 14.55 0.33 2.05
CA MET A 104 15.03 -0.29 0.81
C MET A 104 16.55 -0.45 0.77
N LEU A 105 17.28 0.54 1.29
CA LEU A 105 18.75 0.47 1.39
C LEU A 105 19.19 -0.67 2.33
N ILE A 106 18.59 -0.76 3.51
CA ILE A 106 18.88 -1.81 4.49
C ILE A 106 18.50 -3.18 3.92
N ALA A 107 17.33 -3.31 3.30
CA ALA A 107 16.90 -4.56 2.67
C ALA A 107 17.86 -5.01 1.57
N GLY A 108 18.37 -4.09 0.75
CA GLY A 108 19.38 -4.38 -0.27
C GLY A 108 20.72 -4.86 0.33
N GLY A 109 21.18 -4.22 1.40
CA GLY A 109 22.36 -4.67 2.13
C GLY A 109 22.18 -6.04 2.78
N TYR A 110 21.02 -6.27 3.40
CA TYR A 110 20.69 -7.57 3.98
C TYR A 110 20.61 -8.68 2.91
N ALA A 111 20.04 -8.37 1.75
CA ALA A 111 20.03 -9.27 0.60
C ALA A 111 21.44 -9.71 0.16
N ALA A 112 22.35 -8.75 0.09
CA ALA A 112 23.74 -9.04 -0.28
C ALA A 112 24.39 -9.98 0.74
N ILE A 113 24.22 -9.72 2.04
CA ILE A 113 24.75 -10.57 3.11
C ILE A 113 24.19 -11.98 3.03
N LEU A 114 22.89 -12.14 2.89
CA LEU A 114 22.23 -13.45 2.78
C LEU A 114 22.73 -14.26 1.56
N LYS A 115 23.01 -13.56 0.46
CA LYS A 115 23.54 -14.18 -0.75
C LYS A 115 25.00 -14.62 -0.57
N GLU A 116 25.84 -13.75 -0.02
CA GLU A 116 27.26 -14.02 0.21
C GLU A 116 27.48 -15.11 1.27
N THR A 117 26.66 -15.16 2.31
CA THR A 117 26.77 -16.19 3.37
C THR A 117 26.22 -17.55 2.94
N GLY A 118 25.52 -17.65 1.81
CA GLY A 118 24.85 -18.87 1.40
C GLY A 118 23.59 -19.22 2.20
N ALA A 119 23.19 -18.39 3.16
CA ALA A 119 22.02 -18.62 4.04
C ALA A 119 20.73 -18.83 3.25
N VAL A 120 20.59 -18.21 2.07
CA VAL A 120 19.45 -18.43 1.18
C VAL A 120 19.40 -19.88 0.68
N ASN A 121 20.55 -20.47 0.33
CA ASN A 121 20.63 -21.84 -0.14
C ASN A 121 20.27 -22.83 0.98
N GLU A 122 20.79 -22.62 2.20
CA GLU A 122 20.44 -23.44 3.36
C GLU A 122 18.94 -23.35 3.69
N LEU A 123 18.35 -22.16 3.59
CA LEU A 123 16.91 -21.97 3.75
C LEU A 123 16.13 -22.77 2.69
N ILE A 124 16.54 -22.69 1.43
CA ILE A 124 15.91 -23.41 0.33
C ILE A 124 16.00 -24.92 0.56
N GLU A 125 17.16 -25.45 0.89
CA GLU A 125 17.36 -26.88 1.16
C GLU A 125 16.51 -27.37 2.32
N SER A 126 16.31 -26.57 3.37
CA SER A 126 15.49 -26.94 4.52
C SER A 126 13.98 -26.83 4.25
N VAL A 127 13.53 -25.91 3.41
CA VAL A 127 12.11 -25.60 3.20
C VAL A 127 11.51 -26.36 2.00
N VAL A 128 12.26 -26.53 0.91
CA VAL A 128 11.78 -27.20 -0.31
C VAL A 128 11.23 -28.62 -0.07
N PRO A 129 11.81 -29.48 0.79
CA PRO A 129 11.24 -30.80 1.06
C PRO A 129 9.81 -30.76 1.62
N TYR A 130 9.48 -29.73 2.39
CA TYR A 130 8.14 -29.54 2.97
C TYR A 130 7.14 -28.91 2.02
N ILE A 131 7.62 -28.07 1.10
CA ILE A 131 6.80 -27.31 0.15
C ILE A 131 6.67 -28.05 -1.19
N GLY A 132 7.64 -28.87 -1.55
CA GLY A 132 7.86 -29.41 -2.91
C GLY A 132 6.80 -30.40 -3.42
N ALA A 133 5.85 -30.84 -2.60
CA ALA A 133 4.84 -31.82 -3.02
C ALA A 133 3.82 -31.26 -4.05
N SER A 134 3.56 -29.94 -4.02
CA SER A 134 2.61 -29.30 -4.94
C SER A 134 2.90 -27.80 -5.05
N LYS A 135 2.90 -27.30 -6.29
CA LYS A 135 3.06 -25.84 -6.56
C LYS A 135 1.94 -25.02 -5.88
N VAL A 136 0.73 -25.55 -5.79
CA VAL A 136 -0.38 -24.90 -5.11
C VAL A 136 -0.11 -24.78 -3.61
N MET A 137 0.35 -25.85 -2.99
CA MET A 137 0.73 -25.83 -1.57
C MET A 137 1.88 -24.86 -1.32
N ALA A 138 2.90 -24.86 -2.17
CA ALA A 138 4.01 -23.93 -2.11
C ALA A 138 3.53 -22.47 -2.19
N ALA A 139 2.68 -22.15 -3.17
CA ALA A 139 2.11 -20.82 -3.33
C ALA A 139 1.31 -20.39 -2.09
N THR A 140 0.47 -21.27 -1.56
CA THR A 140 -0.34 -21.00 -0.37
C THR A 140 0.53 -20.72 0.87
N ILE A 141 1.57 -21.52 1.09
CA ILE A 141 2.48 -21.33 2.22
C ILE A 141 3.27 -20.02 2.07
N ILE A 142 3.81 -19.74 0.89
CA ILE A 142 4.56 -18.52 0.59
C ILE A 142 3.67 -17.29 0.82
N THR A 143 2.44 -17.30 0.31
CA THR A 143 1.50 -16.19 0.50
C THR A 143 1.03 -16.05 1.94
N ALA A 144 0.81 -17.15 2.66
CA ALA A 144 0.43 -17.12 4.08
C ALA A 144 1.55 -16.55 4.98
N ILE A 145 2.80 -16.95 4.74
CA ILE A 145 3.95 -16.36 5.44
C ILE A 145 4.09 -14.88 5.09
N GLY A 146 3.94 -14.53 3.81
CA GLY A 146 3.98 -13.14 3.36
C GLY A 146 2.90 -12.28 3.99
N LEU A 147 1.68 -12.80 4.14
CA LEU A 147 0.59 -12.15 4.86
C LEU A 147 0.99 -11.81 6.31
N LEU A 148 1.55 -12.79 7.05
CA LEU A 148 1.97 -12.58 8.44
C LEU A 148 3.08 -11.54 8.54
N VAL A 149 4.06 -11.57 7.63
CA VAL A 149 5.17 -10.61 7.60
C VAL A 149 4.65 -9.21 7.27
N THR A 150 3.81 -9.08 6.25
CA THR A 150 3.25 -7.79 5.82
C THR A 150 2.33 -7.20 6.88
N MET A 151 1.52 -8.02 7.54
CA MET A 151 0.65 -7.58 8.63
C MET A 151 1.45 -7.05 9.83
N GLY A 152 2.62 -7.64 10.09
CA GLY A 152 3.52 -7.19 11.16
C GLY A 152 4.28 -5.90 10.83
N ILE A 153 4.70 -5.72 9.57
CA ILE A 153 5.41 -4.52 9.10
C ILE A 153 4.43 -3.35 8.86
N GLY A 154 3.21 -3.65 8.42
CA GLY A 154 2.14 -2.68 8.21
C GLY A 154 2.24 -1.87 6.91
N THR A 155 3.17 -2.18 5.99
CA THR A 155 3.30 -1.50 4.70
C THR A 155 3.89 -2.41 3.63
N SER A 156 3.26 -2.41 2.45
CA SER A 156 3.75 -3.15 1.28
C SER A 156 5.11 -2.62 0.80
N PHE A 157 5.35 -1.32 0.90
CA PHE A 157 6.61 -0.69 0.45
C PHE A 157 7.83 -1.20 1.22
N GLY A 158 7.69 -1.43 2.53
CA GLY A 158 8.75 -2.02 3.35
C GLY A 158 8.89 -3.52 3.14
N THR A 159 7.77 -4.22 2.93
CA THR A 159 7.71 -5.68 2.91
C THR A 159 8.17 -6.28 1.58
N VAL A 160 7.72 -5.73 0.45
CA VAL A 160 8.02 -6.30 -0.88
C VAL A 160 9.52 -6.45 -1.15
N PRO A 161 10.39 -5.48 -0.88
CA PRO A 161 11.82 -5.65 -1.04
C PRO A 161 12.41 -6.78 -0.18
N ILE A 162 11.93 -6.92 1.05
CA ILE A 162 12.39 -7.97 1.98
C ILE A 162 11.94 -9.34 1.48
N LEU A 163 10.68 -9.49 1.10
CA LEU A 163 10.13 -10.73 0.57
C LEU A 163 10.80 -11.13 -0.73
N ALA A 164 11.09 -10.17 -1.62
CA ALA A 164 11.72 -10.44 -2.90
C ALA A 164 13.08 -11.14 -2.76
N VAL A 165 13.88 -10.76 -1.76
CA VAL A 165 15.19 -11.36 -1.48
C VAL A 165 15.08 -12.85 -1.17
N ILE A 166 14.07 -13.23 -0.41
CA ILE A 166 13.87 -14.62 0.05
C ILE A 166 13.04 -15.40 -0.97
N TYR A 167 11.98 -14.82 -1.48
CA TYR A 167 11.02 -15.53 -2.33
C TYR A 167 11.49 -15.73 -3.77
N ALA A 168 12.29 -14.81 -4.32
CA ALA A 168 12.79 -14.99 -5.68
C ALA A 168 13.61 -16.29 -5.85
N PRO A 169 14.65 -16.56 -5.03
CA PRO A 169 15.39 -17.81 -5.12
C PRO A 169 14.56 -19.03 -4.67
N LEU A 170 13.69 -18.90 -3.66
CA LEU A 170 12.82 -19.99 -3.21
C LEU A 170 11.84 -20.42 -4.32
N CYS A 171 11.16 -19.48 -4.96
CA CYS A 171 10.24 -19.73 -6.07
C CYS A 171 10.95 -20.36 -7.26
N ALA A 172 12.17 -19.93 -7.57
CA ALA A 172 12.99 -20.53 -8.61
C ALA A 172 13.34 -22.00 -8.30
N ALA A 173 13.69 -22.31 -7.05
CA ALA A 173 13.99 -23.67 -6.60
C ALA A 173 12.77 -24.61 -6.67
N VAL A 174 11.56 -24.09 -6.39
CA VAL A 174 10.28 -24.83 -6.51
C VAL A 174 9.85 -24.97 -7.99
N GLY A 175 10.48 -24.25 -8.90
CA GLY A 175 10.18 -24.30 -10.34
C GLY A 175 9.01 -23.42 -10.77
N PHE A 176 8.79 -22.28 -10.09
CA PHE A 176 7.88 -21.24 -10.56
C PHE A 176 8.53 -20.44 -11.69
N SER A 177 7.71 -19.98 -12.64
CA SER A 177 8.16 -19.06 -13.67
C SER A 177 8.38 -17.64 -13.09
N VAL A 178 9.18 -16.82 -13.77
CA VAL A 178 9.44 -15.44 -13.34
C VAL A 178 8.14 -14.64 -13.15
N PRO A 179 7.16 -14.66 -14.08
CA PRO A 179 5.89 -13.98 -13.86
C PRO A 179 5.12 -14.50 -12.64
N ALA A 180 5.12 -15.81 -12.39
CA ALA A 180 4.48 -16.39 -11.20
C ALA A 180 5.19 -15.96 -9.91
N THR A 181 6.51 -15.89 -9.91
CA THR A 181 7.30 -15.39 -8.78
C THR A 181 6.97 -13.93 -8.47
N ILE A 182 6.93 -13.08 -9.49
CA ILE A 182 6.54 -11.66 -9.32
C ILE A 182 5.12 -11.56 -8.74
N LEU A 183 4.18 -12.36 -9.26
CA LEU A 183 2.81 -12.39 -8.76
C LEU A 183 2.75 -12.82 -7.29
N LEU A 184 3.49 -13.85 -6.90
CA LEU A 184 3.53 -14.33 -5.51
C LEU A 184 4.15 -13.29 -4.57
N ILE A 185 5.22 -12.62 -4.96
CA ILE A 185 5.86 -11.57 -4.16
C ILE A 185 4.90 -10.38 -3.99
N THR A 186 4.28 -9.94 -5.07
CA THR A 186 3.34 -8.81 -5.02
C THR A 186 2.07 -9.15 -4.25
N ALA A 187 1.53 -10.35 -4.42
CA ALA A 187 0.39 -10.83 -3.65
C ALA A 187 0.73 -10.91 -2.14
N ALA A 188 1.88 -11.48 -1.80
CA ALA A 188 2.35 -11.57 -0.42
C ALA A 188 2.56 -10.19 0.22
N GLY A 189 3.05 -9.20 -0.55
CA GLY A 189 3.18 -7.81 -0.09
C GLY A 189 1.84 -7.09 0.04
N ALA A 190 0.84 -7.42 -0.77
CA ALA A 190 -0.50 -6.85 -0.69
C ALA A 190 -1.35 -7.52 0.40
N LEU A 191 -1.17 -8.83 0.59
CA LEU A 191 -1.77 -9.59 1.68
C LEU A 191 -1.27 -9.04 3.02
N GLY A 192 -2.18 -8.83 3.94
CA GLY A 192 -1.86 -8.28 5.26
C GLY A 192 -1.74 -6.75 5.29
N ASP A 193 -1.44 -6.07 4.19
CA ASP A 193 -1.51 -4.61 4.11
C ASP A 193 -2.97 -4.16 4.19
N ALA A 194 -3.83 -4.72 3.35
CA ALA A 194 -5.27 -4.49 3.43
C ALA A 194 -5.84 -5.17 4.69
N GLY A 195 -6.15 -4.37 5.69
CA GLY A 195 -6.70 -4.82 6.97
C GLY A 195 -5.68 -4.92 8.11
N SER A 196 -4.41 -4.59 7.90
CA SER A 196 -3.45 -4.46 9.00
C SER A 196 -3.80 -3.27 9.88
N PRO A 197 -3.78 -3.43 11.22
CA PRO A 197 -3.98 -2.31 12.14
C PRO A 197 -2.93 -1.21 12.04
N ALA A 198 -1.74 -1.53 11.53
CA ALA A 198 -0.62 -0.60 11.41
C ALA A 198 -0.45 -0.05 9.99
N SER A 199 -1.31 -0.44 9.04
CA SER A 199 -1.18 -0.01 7.65
C SER A 199 -1.75 1.38 7.40
N ASP A 200 -1.06 2.13 6.52
CA ASP A 200 -1.55 3.42 6.03
C ASP A 200 -2.90 3.27 5.30
N SER A 201 -3.13 2.11 4.66
CA SER A 201 -4.38 1.79 3.95
C SER A 201 -5.59 1.65 4.88
N THR A 202 -5.38 1.40 6.17
CA THR A 202 -6.43 1.31 7.20
C THR A 202 -6.44 2.53 8.13
N LEU A 203 -5.25 3.04 8.51
CA LEU A 203 -5.12 4.21 9.38
C LEU A 203 -5.63 5.49 8.72
N GLY A 204 -5.33 5.69 7.43
CA GLY A 204 -5.80 6.84 6.68
C GLY A 204 -7.33 6.98 6.67
N PRO A 205 -8.08 5.96 6.18
CA PRO A 205 -9.54 5.99 6.23
C PRO A 205 -10.10 6.11 7.64
N THR A 206 -9.53 5.41 8.62
CA THR A 206 -9.99 5.49 10.01
C THR A 206 -9.85 6.91 10.57
N SER A 207 -8.76 7.60 10.30
CA SER A 207 -8.55 8.96 10.81
C SER A 207 -9.63 9.93 10.32
N GLY A 208 -10.12 9.74 9.08
CA GLY A 208 -11.24 10.52 8.53
C GLY A 208 -12.61 10.07 9.05
N LEU A 209 -12.83 8.77 9.16
CA LEU A 209 -14.12 8.21 9.58
C LEU A 209 -14.38 8.33 11.08
N ASN A 210 -13.32 8.44 11.89
CA ASN A 210 -13.41 8.56 13.34
C ASN A 210 -13.51 10.02 13.84
N ALA A 211 -14.03 10.92 13.02
CA ALA A 211 -14.16 12.33 13.38
C ALA A 211 -15.09 12.57 14.60
N ASP A 212 -16.07 11.69 14.80
CA ASP A 212 -17.01 11.73 15.93
C ASP A 212 -16.62 10.79 17.09
N GLY A 213 -15.47 10.12 17.01
CA GLY A 213 -14.98 9.19 18.04
C GLY A 213 -15.74 7.86 18.16
N GLN A 214 -16.68 7.57 17.27
CA GLN A 214 -17.51 6.35 17.32
C GLN A 214 -16.99 5.20 16.46
N HIS A 215 -16.04 5.47 15.56
CA HIS A 215 -15.48 4.49 14.66
C HIS A 215 -14.37 3.67 15.32
N ASN A 216 -14.56 2.38 15.44
CA ASN A 216 -13.54 1.47 15.98
C ASN A 216 -12.61 1.01 14.87
N HIS A 217 -11.33 1.40 14.94
CA HIS A 217 -10.31 1.07 13.94
C HIS A 217 -10.25 -0.43 13.61
N ILE A 218 -10.24 -1.28 14.64
CA ILE A 218 -10.08 -2.73 14.45
C ILE A 218 -11.34 -3.35 13.86
N TRP A 219 -12.50 -3.11 14.49
CA TRP A 219 -13.74 -3.81 14.13
C TRP A 219 -14.48 -3.19 12.94
N ASP A 220 -14.25 -1.90 12.67
CA ASP A 220 -14.99 -1.18 11.63
C ASP A 220 -14.17 -0.97 10.36
N THR A 221 -12.82 -1.00 10.46
CA THR A 221 -11.92 -0.90 9.31
C THR A 221 -11.10 -2.18 9.10
N CYS A 222 -10.29 -2.59 10.08
CA CYS A 222 -9.31 -3.65 9.87
C CYS A 222 -9.95 -5.00 9.57
N VAL A 223 -10.85 -5.47 10.42
CA VAL A 223 -11.47 -6.79 10.25
C VAL A 223 -12.28 -6.89 8.97
N PRO A 224 -13.18 -5.94 8.62
CA PRO A 224 -13.93 -6.00 7.37
C PRO A 224 -13.05 -5.98 6.14
N THR A 225 -12.04 -5.10 6.10
CA THR A 225 -11.13 -4.98 4.96
C THR A 225 -10.22 -6.20 4.85
N PHE A 226 -9.76 -6.76 5.98
CA PHE A 226 -8.98 -7.99 5.99
C PHE A 226 -9.73 -9.15 5.33
N ILE A 227 -10.98 -9.37 5.75
CA ILE A 227 -11.81 -10.44 5.19
C ILE A 227 -12.09 -10.19 3.70
N ALA A 228 -12.46 -8.96 3.35
CA ALA A 228 -12.89 -8.62 2.01
C ALA A 228 -11.77 -8.71 0.96
N TYR A 229 -10.54 -8.37 1.34
CA TYR A 229 -9.43 -8.29 0.39
C TYR A 229 -8.48 -9.48 0.47
N ASN A 230 -8.18 -9.98 1.66
CA ASN A 230 -7.19 -11.07 1.77
C ASN A 230 -7.75 -12.42 1.34
N ILE A 231 -9.04 -12.73 1.60
CA ILE A 231 -9.64 -13.99 1.16
C ILE A 231 -9.64 -14.14 -0.37
N PRO A 232 -10.10 -13.15 -1.18
CA PRO A 232 -10.06 -13.26 -2.62
C PRO A 232 -8.65 -13.19 -3.23
N LEU A 233 -7.68 -12.68 -2.49
CA LEU A 233 -6.30 -12.53 -2.95
C LEU A 233 -5.46 -13.81 -2.72
N MET A 234 -5.84 -14.61 -1.72
CA MET A 234 -5.28 -15.94 -1.47
C MET A 234 -5.80 -17.00 -2.45
#